data_ca69ec9c50a17892f0f97096cebd5c4e
#
_entry.id   ca69ec9c50a17892f0f97096cebd5c4e
#
_cell.length_a   1.000
_cell.length_b   1.000
_cell.length_c   1.000
_cell.angle_alpha   90.00
_cell.angle_beta   90.00
_cell.angle_gamma   90.00
#
_symmetry.space_group_name_H-M   'P 1'
#
loop_
_entity.id
_entity.type
_entity.pdbx_description
1 polymer ?
#
loop_
_entity_poly.entity_id
_entity_poly.type
_entity_poly.pdbx_seq_one_letter_code
_entity_poly.pdbx_strand_id
1 'polypeptide(L)'
;MEIGCNIRLPEIQALMIYSVVKEYKEIIKNKFKIAKKYSETCNSCNIKYISQNENSNIGNYYKFTIISSSKNVSDFLPKIKTTTSKVYDYSLGNSKEIPTKHLCLPIWFELEENISDKVIKEIKESLGV
;
A
#
# COMPACT_ATOMS: atom_id res chain seq x y z
N MET A 1 23.26 31.40 8.20
CA MET A 1 22.02 32.18 8.03
C MET A 1 20.91 31.19 7.78
N GLU A 2 20.07 30.93 8.78
CA GLU A 2 18.91 30.05 8.63
C GLU A 2 17.80 30.84 7.93
N ILE A 3 17.32 30.31 6.81
CA ILE A 3 16.20 30.93 6.07
C ILE A 3 14.93 30.35 6.68
N GLY A 4 14.28 31.11 7.54
CA GLY A 4 12.99 30.78 8.08
C GLY A 4 11.89 31.03 7.03
N CYS A 5 11.03 30.04 6.77
CA CYS A 5 9.84 30.21 5.95
C CYS A 5 8.67 30.64 6.85
N ASN A 6 8.06 31.78 6.56
CA ASN A 6 6.81 32.19 7.19
C ASN A 6 5.62 31.52 6.50
N ILE A 7 5.38 30.24 6.81
CA ILE A 7 4.27 29.48 6.24
C ILE A 7 3.07 29.63 7.18
N ARG A 8 2.03 30.29 6.71
CA ARG A 8 0.76 30.40 7.41
C ARG A 8 -0.17 29.28 6.96
N LEU A 9 -0.67 28.49 7.90
CA LEU A 9 -1.67 27.48 7.64
C LEU A 9 -3.06 28.13 7.69
N PRO A 10 -3.86 28.14 6.60
CA PRO A 10 -5.22 28.62 6.63
C PRO A 10 -6.07 27.87 7.67
N GLU A 11 -6.99 28.54 8.34
CA GLU A 11 -7.81 27.98 9.42
C GLU A 11 -8.59 26.73 8.99
N ILE A 12 -9.14 26.71 7.77
CA ILE A 12 -9.84 25.54 7.22
C ILE A 12 -8.91 24.34 7.11
N GLN A 13 -7.68 24.54 6.61
CA GLN A 13 -6.68 23.46 6.52
C GLN A 13 -6.27 22.98 7.91
N ALA A 14 -6.11 23.89 8.88
CA ALA A 14 -5.81 23.54 10.25
C ALA A 14 -6.91 22.68 10.88
N LEU A 15 -8.18 22.99 10.65
CA LEU A 15 -9.32 22.20 11.11
C LEU A 15 -9.35 20.79 10.46
N MET A 16 -9.09 20.71 9.17
CA MET A 16 -9.03 19.42 8.46
C MET A 16 -7.89 18.54 9.01
N ILE A 17 -6.70 19.12 9.19
CA ILE A 17 -5.56 18.41 9.76
C ILE A 17 -5.84 17.99 11.20
N TYR A 18 -6.45 18.85 12.02
CA TYR A 18 -6.79 18.53 13.40
C TYR A 18 -7.71 17.31 13.49
N SER A 19 -8.73 17.24 12.64
CA SER A 19 -9.65 16.10 12.57
C SER A 19 -8.91 14.80 12.25
N VAL A 20 -8.04 14.81 11.26
CA VAL A 20 -7.24 13.63 10.87
C VAL A 20 -6.26 13.24 11.98
N VAL A 21 -5.59 14.21 12.61
CA VAL A 21 -4.63 13.93 13.69
C VAL A 21 -5.32 13.34 14.91
N LYS A 22 -6.53 13.78 15.23
CA LYS A 22 -7.33 13.24 16.33
C LYS A 22 -7.62 11.74 16.13
N GLU A 23 -7.89 11.32 14.90
CA GLU A 23 -8.23 9.93 14.56
C GLU A 23 -7.04 9.11 14.08
N TYR A 24 -5.85 9.72 13.99
CA TYR A 24 -4.67 9.13 13.36
C TYR A 24 -4.32 7.75 13.91
N LYS A 25 -4.40 7.55 15.22
CA LYS A 25 -4.09 6.25 15.84
C LYS A 25 -5.03 5.15 15.37
N GLU A 26 -6.32 5.45 15.23
CA GLU A 26 -7.30 4.47 14.77
C GLU A 26 -7.13 4.20 13.27
N ILE A 27 -6.84 5.24 12.48
CA ILE A 27 -6.52 5.10 11.05
C ILE A 27 -5.33 4.14 10.84
N ILE A 28 -4.24 4.33 11.58
CA ILE A 28 -3.06 3.46 11.46
C ILE A 28 -3.37 2.04 11.93
N LYS A 29 -4.07 1.87 13.03
CA LYS A 29 -4.47 0.56 13.55
C LYS A 29 -5.33 -0.23 12.56
N ASN A 30 -6.30 0.44 11.92
CA ASN A 30 -7.15 -0.16 10.91
C ASN A 30 -6.32 -0.61 9.69
N LYS A 31 -5.48 0.28 9.15
CA LYS A 31 -4.60 -0.05 8.02
C LYS A 31 -3.61 -1.18 8.37
N PHE A 32 -3.09 -1.19 9.59
CA PHE A 32 -2.22 -2.27 10.06
C PHE A 32 -2.93 -3.63 10.04
N LYS A 33 -4.19 -3.70 10.47
CA LYS A 33 -5.00 -4.93 10.42
C LYS A 33 -5.11 -5.46 8.98
N ILE A 34 -5.38 -4.58 8.02
CA ILE A 34 -5.47 -4.95 6.60
C ILE A 34 -4.11 -5.41 6.06
N ALA A 35 -3.05 -4.64 6.34
CA ALA A 35 -1.70 -4.97 5.92
C ALA A 35 -1.22 -6.32 6.47
N LYS A 36 -1.59 -6.66 7.70
CA LYS A 36 -1.30 -7.94 8.31
C LYS A 36 -1.94 -9.10 7.55
N LYS A 37 -3.23 -9.00 7.18
CA LYS A 37 -3.90 -9.99 6.33
C LYS A 37 -3.18 -10.20 5.00
N TYR A 38 -2.79 -9.10 4.33
CA TYR A 38 -2.05 -9.19 3.07
C TYR A 38 -0.66 -9.82 3.25
N SER A 39 0.07 -9.47 4.30
CA SER A 39 1.39 -10.04 4.55
C SER A 39 1.34 -11.53 4.87
N GLU A 40 0.35 -11.99 5.64
CA GLU A 40 0.11 -13.41 5.90
C GLU A 40 -0.19 -14.18 4.61
N THR A 41 -1.00 -13.61 3.72
CA THR A 41 -1.29 -14.19 2.40
C THR A 41 -0.05 -14.21 1.53
N CYS A 42 0.71 -13.13 1.47
CA CYS A 42 1.96 -13.08 0.71
C CYS A 42 2.96 -14.13 1.18
N ASN A 43 3.10 -14.28 2.49
CA ASN A 43 3.99 -15.30 3.07
C ASN A 43 3.52 -16.72 2.72
N SER A 44 2.22 -17.02 2.81
CA SER A 44 1.67 -18.35 2.49
C SER A 44 1.79 -18.70 1.00
N CYS A 45 1.75 -17.70 0.13
CA CYS A 45 1.86 -17.84 -1.33
C CYS A 45 3.28 -17.60 -1.87
N ASN A 46 4.28 -17.40 -1.00
CA ASN A 46 5.65 -17.05 -1.38
C ASN A 46 5.76 -15.83 -2.30
N ILE A 47 4.94 -14.81 -2.04
CA ILE A 47 4.94 -13.54 -2.76
C ILE A 47 5.81 -12.54 -2.02
N LYS A 48 6.75 -11.92 -2.72
CA LYS A 48 7.55 -10.82 -2.15
C LYS A 48 6.70 -9.57 -2.00
N TYR A 49 6.87 -8.86 -0.89
CA TYR A 49 6.22 -7.58 -0.64
C TYR A 49 7.17 -6.63 0.09
N ILE A 50 6.87 -5.33 0.05
CA ILE A 50 7.63 -4.32 0.79
C ILE A 50 7.06 -4.25 2.19
N SER A 51 7.83 -4.74 3.18
CA SER A 51 7.50 -4.55 4.58
C SER A 51 7.69 -3.09 4.98
N GLN A 52 6.73 -2.57 5.73
CA GLN A 52 6.82 -1.23 6.33
C GLN A 52 7.05 -1.29 7.85
N ASN A 53 7.21 -2.50 8.38
CA ASN A 53 7.50 -2.73 9.80
C ASN A 53 8.93 -3.22 9.94
N GLU A 54 9.82 -2.32 10.31
CA GLU A 54 11.22 -2.64 10.60
C GLU A 54 11.61 -2.03 11.94
N ASN A 55 12.30 -2.81 12.77
CA ASN A 55 12.97 -2.34 13.99
C ASN A 55 12.09 -1.48 14.92
N SER A 56 10.89 -1.93 15.24
CA SER A 56 9.92 -1.22 16.11
C SER A 56 9.24 -0.01 15.46
N ASN A 57 9.55 0.33 14.22
CA ASN A 57 8.86 1.37 13.47
C ASN A 57 7.69 0.80 12.71
N ILE A 58 6.51 1.38 12.91
CA ILE A 58 5.30 1.02 12.17
C ILE A 58 5.12 2.02 11.04
N GLY A 59 5.13 1.55 9.80
CA GLY A 59 4.83 2.38 8.64
C GLY A 59 3.36 2.82 8.62
N ASN A 60 3.08 3.90 7.91
CA ASN A 60 1.72 4.44 7.80
C ASN A 60 0.83 3.67 6.82
N TYR A 61 1.38 2.66 6.15
CA TYR A 61 0.69 1.87 5.13
C TYR A 61 -0.07 2.72 4.11
N TYR A 62 0.62 3.73 3.56
CA TYR A 62 0.06 4.52 2.46
C TYR A 62 -0.31 3.63 1.28
N LYS A 63 0.54 2.64 0.98
CA LYS A 63 0.28 1.58 -0.01
C LYS A 63 0.84 0.26 0.51
N PHE A 64 0.22 -0.85 0.13
CA PHE A 64 0.76 -2.18 0.33
C PHE A 64 1.24 -2.70 -1.03
N THR A 65 2.55 -2.86 -1.19
CA THR A 65 3.17 -3.16 -2.48
C THR A 65 3.66 -4.60 -2.51
N ILE A 66 3.18 -5.38 -3.45
CA ILE A 66 3.71 -6.71 -3.79
C ILE A 66 4.66 -6.61 -4.97
N ILE A 67 5.65 -7.51 -5.02
CA ILE A 67 6.68 -7.54 -6.05
C ILE A 67 6.70 -8.93 -6.66
N SER A 68 6.57 -9.00 -7.98
CA SER A 68 6.79 -10.24 -8.71
C SER A 68 8.27 -10.41 -9.04
N SER A 69 8.82 -11.59 -8.77
CA SER A 69 10.21 -11.92 -9.13
C SER A 69 10.35 -12.39 -10.58
N SER A 70 9.30 -12.90 -11.19
CA SER A 70 9.37 -13.63 -12.47
C SER A 70 8.39 -13.17 -13.54
N LYS A 71 7.30 -12.47 -13.17
CA LYS A 71 6.23 -12.10 -14.10
C LYS A 71 6.02 -10.60 -14.12
N ASN A 72 5.65 -10.05 -15.25
CA ASN A 72 5.23 -8.66 -15.32
C ASN A 72 3.86 -8.48 -14.64
N VAL A 73 3.62 -7.32 -14.09
CA VAL A 73 2.32 -6.97 -13.47
C VAL A 73 1.17 -7.11 -14.46
N SER A 74 1.44 -6.85 -15.76
CA SER A 74 0.50 -7.09 -16.85
C SER A 74 -0.04 -8.52 -16.89
N ASP A 75 0.71 -9.50 -16.41
CA ASP A 75 0.30 -10.90 -16.39
C ASP A 75 -0.70 -11.21 -15.26
N PHE A 76 -0.72 -10.36 -14.22
CA PHE A 76 -1.66 -10.47 -13.08
C PHE A 76 -2.91 -9.61 -13.26
N LEU A 77 -2.76 -8.40 -13.84
CA LEU A 77 -3.84 -7.43 -13.96
C LEU A 77 -5.13 -7.98 -14.58
N PRO A 78 -5.10 -8.83 -15.65
CA PRO A 78 -6.32 -9.38 -16.23
C PRO A 78 -7.09 -10.30 -15.28
N LYS A 79 -6.41 -10.86 -14.28
CA LYS A 79 -6.99 -11.80 -13.31
C LYS A 79 -7.48 -11.12 -12.05
N ILE A 80 -6.90 -9.95 -11.71
CA ILE A 80 -7.29 -9.17 -10.53
C ILE A 80 -8.30 -8.11 -10.96
N LYS A 81 -9.58 -8.37 -10.69
CA LYS A 81 -10.70 -7.47 -11.05
C LYS A 81 -10.90 -6.34 -10.04
N THR A 82 -10.35 -6.48 -8.84
CA THR A 82 -10.45 -5.47 -7.79
C THR A 82 -9.46 -4.33 -8.09
N THR A 83 -9.80 -3.13 -7.67
CA THR A 83 -8.99 -1.93 -7.91
C THR A 83 -7.58 -2.06 -7.31
N THR A 84 -6.61 -2.21 -8.18
CA THR A 84 -5.19 -2.19 -7.86
C THR A 84 -4.52 -1.03 -8.60
N SER A 85 -3.33 -0.64 -8.17
CA SER A 85 -2.60 0.45 -8.81
C SER A 85 -1.10 0.18 -8.84
N LYS A 86 -0.39 0.87 -9.70
CA LYS A 86 1.07 0.99 -9.62
C LYS A 86 1.44 2.19 -8.75
N VAL A 87 2.63 2.17 -8.14
CA VAL A 87 3.15 3.34 -7.43
C VAL A 87 3.63 4.37 -8.44
N TYR A 88 4.45 3.91 -9.39
CA TYR A 88 5.03 4.75 -10.45
C TYR A 88 5.11 3.96 -11.75
N ASP A 89 4.96 4.65 -12.87
CA ASP A 89 5.17 4.10 -14.22
C ASP A 89 6.62 4.22 -14.70
N TYR A 90 7.47 4.86 -13.89
CA TYR A 90 8.89 5.09 -14.17
C TYR A 90 9.74 4.77 -12.95
N SER A 91 11.01 4.44 -13.18
CA SER A 91 12.02 4.37 -12.12
C SER A 91 13.13 5.38 -12.38
N LEU A 92 13.65 5.98 -11.32
CA LEU A 92 14.87 6.77 -11.37
C LEU A 92 16.05 5.82 -11.17
N GLY A 93 16.94 5.75 -12.15
CA GLY A 93 18.15 4.92 -12.10
C GLY A 93 18.12 3.70 -13.02
N ASN A 94 18.97 2.71 -12.71
CA ASN A 94 19.25 1.57 -13.60
C ASN A 94 18.19 0.45 -13.58
N SER A 95 17.21 0.50 -12.71
CA SER A 95 16.18 -0.55 -12.58
C SER A 95 14.93 -0.25 -13.39
N LYS A 96 15.02 -0.39 -14.71
CA LYS A 96 13.87 -0.22 -15.61
C LYS A 96 12.74 -1.24 -15.40
N GLU A 97 13.01 -2.34 -14.69
CA GLU A 97 12.07 -3.44 -14.49
C GLU A 97 11.12 -3.23 -13.30
N ILE A 98 11.48 -2.41 -12.32
CA ILE A 98 10.68 -2.21 -11.10
C ILE A 98 9.25 -1.73 -11.41
N PRO A 99 9.02 -0.76 -12.32
CA PRO A 99 7.67 -0.30 -12.63
C PRO A 99 6.75 -1.38 -13.18
N THR A 100 7.30 -2.41 -13.82
CA THR A 100 6.52 -3.49 -14.44
C THR A 100 6.29 -4.69 -13.52
N LYS A 101 7.03 -4.76 -12.40
CA LYS A 101 7.05 -5.92 -11.50
C LYS A 101 6.38 -5.68 -10.16
N HIS A 102 5.79 -4.53 -9.93
CA HIS A 102 5.10 -4.24 -8.67
C HIS A 102 3.61 -3.95 -8.86
N LEU A 103 2.85 -4.29 -7.85
CA LEU A 103 1.42 -4.00 -7.77
C LEU A 103 1.08 -3.51 -6.37
N CYS A 104 0.30 -2.44 -6.27
CA CYS A 104 -0.21 -1.94 -5.00
C CYS A 104 -1.62 -2.46 -4.76
N LEU A 105 -1.80 -3.12 -3.64
CA LEU A 105 -3.10 -3.59 -3.19
C LEU A 105 -3.88 -2.44 -2.53
N PRO A 106 -5.22 -2.46 -2.61
CA PRO A 106 -6.05 -1.44 -2.00
C PRO A 106 -5.89 -1.45 -0.47
N ILE A 107 -5.57 -0.30 0.08
CA ILE A 107 -5.45 -0.10 1.52
C ILE A 107 -5.79 1.35 1.87
N TRP A 108 -6.91 1.55 2.54
CA TRP A 108 -7.35 2.84 3.07
C TRP A 108 -8.07 2.66 4.40
N PHE A 109 -8.34 3.74 5.09
CA PHE A 109 -9.11 3.71 6.33
C PHE A 109 -10.54 3.23 6.04
N GLU A 110 -11.05 2.34 6.88
CA GLU A 110 -12.37 1.72 6.74
C GLU A 110 -12.58 0.92 5.44
N LEU A 111 -11.49 0.38 4.86
CA LEU A 111 -11.64 -0.59 3.78
C LEU A 111 -12.50 -1.76 4.26
N GLU A 112 -13.60 -2.02 3.57
CA GLU A 112 -14.48 -3.13 3.89
C GLU A 112 -13.74 -4.47 3.83
N GLU A 113 -14.01 -5.32 4.80
CA GLU A 113 -13.32 -6.61 4.94
C GLU A 113 -13.53 -7.51 3.72
N ASN A 114 -14.75 -7.49 3.14
CA ASN A 114 -15.08 -8.22 1.93
C ASN A 114 -14.21 -7.83 0.72
N ILE A 115 -13.78 -6.56 0.62
CA ILE A 115 -12.90 -6.11 -0.46
C ILE A 115 -11.50 -6.67 -0.26
N SER A 116 -10.96 -6.63 0.96
CA SER A 116 -9.65 -7.22 1.25
C SER A 116 -9.63 -8.73 1.02
N ASP A 117 -10.69 -9.44 1.42
CA ASP A 117 -10.82 -10.88 1.21
C ASP A 117 -10.96 -11.23 -0.27
N LYS A 118 -11.70 -10.42 -1.04
CA LYS A 118 -11.79 -10.57 -2.48
C LYS A 118 -10.43 -10.40 -3.17
N VAL A 119 -9.65 -9.39 -2.79
CA VAL A 119 -8.29 -9.18 -3.31
C VAL A 119 -7.41 -10.39 -3.02
N ILE A 120 -7.46 -10.90 -1.79
CA ILE A 120 -6.71 -12.11 -1.38
C ILE A 120 -7.09 -13.31 -2.24
N LYS A 121 -8.38 -13.52 -2.46
CA LYS A 121 -8.90 -14.60 -3.30
C LYS A 121 -8.40 -14.47 -4.74
N GLU A 122 -8.52 -13.28 -5.34
CA GLU A 122 -8.08 -13.02 -6.70
C GLU A 122 -6.56 -13.22 -6.88
N ILE A 123 -5.76 -12.86 -5.88
CA ILE A 123 -4.31 -13.12 -5.87
C ILE A 123 -4.05 -14.64 -5.87
N LYS A 124 -4.68 -15.40 -5.01
CA LYS A 124 -4.53 -16.85 -4.95
C LYS A 124 -4.93 -17.52 -6.26
N GLU A 125 -6.09 -17.17 -6.80
CA GLU A 125 -6.56 -17.68 -8.09
C GLU A 125 -5.59 -17.34 -9.23
N SER A 126 -4.98 -16.15 -9.21
CA SER A 126 -4.01 -15.74 -10.22
C SER A 126 -2.71 -16.54 -10.20
N LEU A 127 -2.38 -17.10 -9.05
CA LEU A 127 -1.20 -17.93 -8.84
C LEU A 127 -1.48 -19.41 -9.00
N GLY A 128 -2.75 -19.80 -9.10
CA GLY A 128 -3.16 -21.22 -9.17
C GLY A 128 -3.08 -21.95 -7.83
N VAL A 129 -3.24 -21.20 -6.71
CA VAL A 129 -3.19 -21.72 -5.32
C VAL A 129 -4.54 -21.54 -4.65
#